data_4157420ecdfa31d578d40c5f463643b6
#
_entry.id   4157420ecdfa31d578d40c5f463643b6
#
_cell.length_a   1.000
_cell.length_b   1.000
_cell.length_c   1.000
_cell.angle_alpha   90.00
_cell.angle_beta   90.00
_cell.angle_gamma   90.00
#
_symmetry.space_group_name_H-M   'P 1'
#
loop_
_entity.id
_entity.type
_entity.pdbx_description
1 polymer ?
#
loop_
_entity_poly.entity_id
_entity_poly.type
_entity_poly.pdbx_seq_one_letter_code
_entity_poly.pdbx_strand_id
1 'polypeptide(L)'
;LKEVCAQIDLTCLDGLAISNQRETMGYFNHDFSPAHPAIVWLDNRSVAEVEELAAKIGEARFHEITGKPKDVTPGHSRILWLKKNRPEMMQNAPKILDVNAYLTARLTGEAATSWASADPSGVFDIEKKQWSSTVLEAIGIGSEQFATPVAPGTLIGEILPQAVGQTGLPRGTRIYAGGGDGQCAALGVNALGKGRVYLNLGTAIVTGSWSETPQI
;
A
#
# COMPACT_ATOMS: atom_id res chain seq x y z
N LEU A 1 19.07 3.15 -6.43
CA LEU A 1 19.53 2.87 -5.07
C LEU A 1 21.03 2.55 -5.06
N LYS A 2 21.52 1.68 -5.96
CA LYS A 2 22.93 1.30 -6.05
C LYS A 2 23.88 2.50 -6.20
N GLU A 3 23.52 3.47 -7.02
CA GLU A 3 24.29 4.71 -7.21
C GLU A 3 24.36 5.56 -5.93
N VAL A 4 23.27 5.64 -5.19
CA VAL A 4 23.24 6.36 -3.91
C VAL A 4 24.09 5.63 -2.87
N CYS A 5 23.95 4.30 -2.78
CA CYS A 5 24.76 3.50 -1.88
C CYS A 5 26.27 3.63 -2.14
N ALA A 6 26.69 3.87 -3.38
CA ALA A 6 28.07 4.09 -3.73
C ALA A 6 28.62 5.47 -3.31
N GLN A 7 27.76 6.41 -2.89
CA GLN A 7 28.13 7.78 -2.57
C GLN A 7 28.08 8.10 -1.06
N ILE A 8 27.63 7.16 -0.23
CA ILE A 8 27.43 7.35 1.20
C ILE A 8 28.16 6.27 2.01
N ASP A 9 28.51 6.60 3.24
CA ASP A 9 29.02 5.63 4.20
C ASP A 9 27.87 4.76 4.74
N LEU A 10 27.89 3.49 4.42
CA LEU A 10 26.88 2.50 4.83
C LEU A 10 27.21 1.79 6.14
N THR A 11 28.35 2.10 6.78
CA THR A 11 28.77 1.43 8.03
C THR A 11 27.86 1.74 9.22
N CYS A 12 27.15 2.88 9.16
CA CYS A 12 26.21 3.32 10.18
C CYS A 12 24.73 3.12 9.72
N LEU A 13 24.48 2.30 8.70
CA LEU A 13 23.12 2.07 8.22
C LEU A 13 22.40 1.07 9.13
N ASP A 14 21.43 1.55 9.92
CA ASP A 14 20.60 0.71 10.79
C ASP A 14 19.51 -0.06 10.03
N GLY A 15 19.03 0.48 8.91
CA GLY A 15 17.99 -0.15 8.10
C GLY A 15 17.40 0.75 7.03
N LEU A 16 16.41 0.22 6.34
CA LEU A 16 15.69 0.87 5.25
C LEU A 16 14.18 0.80 5.49
N ALA A 17 13.49 1.90 5.25
CA ALA A 17 12.04 1.94 5.11
C ALA A 17 11.67 2.60 3.77
N ILE A 18 10.52 2.22 3.21
CA ILE A 18 10.10 2.68 1.89
C ILE A 18 8.98 3.70 2.04
N SER A 19 9.21 4.90 1.54
CA SER A 19 8.17 5.89 1.27
C SER A 19 7.69 5.71 -0.16
N ASN A 20 6.39 5.55 -0.37
CA ASN A 20 5.84 5.15 -1.66
C ASN A 20 4.54 5.89 -2.01
N GLN A 21 4.28 6.00 -3.32
CA GLN A 21 2.94 6.39 -3.79
C GLN A 21 1.89 5.39 -3.32
N ARG A 22 0.68 5.85 -3.06
CA ARG A 22 -0.43 5.06 -2.54
C ARG A 22 -1.39 4.64 -3.65
N GLU A 23 -2.37 3.80 -3.34
CA GLU A 23 -3.48 3.35 -4.20
C GLU A 23 -3.06 2.62 -5.50
N THR A 24 -1.78 2.56 -5.82
CA THR A 24 -1.26 1.77 -6.95
C THR A 24 -1.15 0.32 -6.57
N MET A 25 -1.78 -0.56 -7.34
CA MET A 25 -1.79 -2.00 -7.11
C MET A 25 -1.14 -2.75 -8.27
N GLY A 26 -0.29 -3.70 -7.93
CA GLY A 26 0.30 -4.67 -8.86
C GLY A 26 -0.28 -6.06 -8.64
N TYR A 27 -0.19 -6.89 -9.67
CA TYR A 27 -0.74 -8.24 -9.72
C TYR A 27 0.39 -9.19 -10.08
N PHE A 28 0.62 -10.18 -9.21
CA PHE A 28 1.86 -10.98 -9.24
C PHE A 28 1.58 -12.46 -9.12
N ASN A 29 2.49 -13.26 -9.69
CA ASN A 29 2.61 -14.69 -9.44
C ASN A 29 3.11 -14.97 -8.00
N HIS A 30 3.14 -16.23 -7.60
CA HIS A 30 3.63 -16.63 -6.27
C HIS A 30 5.10 -16.26 -6.00
N ASP A 31 5.92 -16.17 -7.05
CA ASP A 31 7.34 -15.79 -6.99
C ASP A 31 7.56 -14.27 -7.08
N PHE A 32 6.48 -13.50 -6.97
CA PHE A 32 6.46 -12.04 -7.14
C PHE A 32 6.88 -11.55 -8.54
N SER A 33 6.93 -12.41 -9.54
CA SER A 33 7.02 -11.95 -10.92
C SER A 33 5.72 -11.29 -11.37
N PRO A 34 5.75 -10.20 -12.16
CA PRO A 34 4.53 -9.52 -12.61
C PRO A 34 3.66 -10.43 -13.49
N ALA A 35 2.38 -10.58 -13.13
CA ALA A 35 1.37 -11.24 -13.96
C ALA A 35 0.64 -10.23 -14.86
N HIS A 36 0.59 -8.96 -14.45
CA HIS A 36 -0.05 -7.86 -15.17
C HIS A 36 0.67 -6.55 -14.85
N PRO A 37 0.70 -5.55 -15.74
CA PRO A 37 1.14 -4.19 -15.42
C PRO A 37 0.35 -3.62 -14.23
N ALA A 38 1.05 -2.94 -13.32
CA ALA A 38 0.40 -2.28 -12.19
C ALA A 38 -0.59 -1.21 -12.68
N ILE A 39 -1.73 -1.12 -12.00
CA ILE A 39 -2.72 -0.07 -12.27
C ILE A 39 -2.47 1.07 -11.30
N VAL A 40 -2.11 2.22 -11.83
CA VAL A 40 -1.77 3.41 -11.05
C VAL A 40 -3.01 4.08 -10.45
N TRP A 41 -2.82 4.84 -9.40
CA TRP A 41 -3.87 5.54 -8.67
C TRP A 41 -4.70 6.53 -9.51
N LEU A 42 -4.13 7.10 -10.57
CA LEU A 42 -4.80 8.01 -11.53
C LEU A 42 -5.74 7.31 -12.53
N ASP A 43 -5.78 5.98 -12.54
CA ASP A 43 -6.55 5.23 -13.51
C ASP A 43 -8.04 5.22 -13.15
N ASN A 44 -8.86 5.79 -14.02
CA ASN A 44 -10.29 5.98 -13.84
C ASN A 44 -11.16 4.93 -14.55
N ARG A 45 -10.60 3.80 -15.00
CA ARG A 45 -11.35 2.81 -15.78
C ARG A 45 -12.50 2.13 -15.01
N SER A 46 -12.48 2.16 -13.68
CA SER A 46 -13.38 1.41 -12.80
C SER A 46 -14.49 2.23 -12.16
N VAL A 47 -14.93 3.32 -12.81
CA VAL A 47 -16.04 4.18 -12.30
C VAL A 47 -17.33 3.40 -12.08
N ALA A 48 -17.68 2.49 -13.01
CA ALA A 48 -18.88 1.66 -12.87
C ALA A 48 -18.79 0.69 -11.66
N GLU A 49 -17.61 0.20 -11.37
CA GLU A 49 -17.37 -0.69 -10.24
C GLU A 49 -17.43 0.03 -8.89
N VAL A 50 -17.16 1.34 -8.85
CA VAL A 50 -17.39 2.18 -7.66
C VAL A 50 -18.87 2.18 -7.31
N GLU A 51 -19.75 2.43 -8.28
CA GLU A 51 -21.21 2.42 -8.07
C GLU A 51 -21.72 1.02 -7.67
N GLU A 52 -21.20 -0.02 -8.31
CA GLU A 52 -21.55 -1.40 -7.98
C GLU A 52 -21.18 -1.77 -6.53
N LEU A 53 -19.97 -1.44 -6.10
CA LEU A 53 -19.52 -1.71 -4.73
C LEU A 53 -20.27 -0.86 -3.70
N ALA A 54 -20.54 0.40 -4.02
CA ALA A 54 -21.37 1.27 -3.18
C ALA A 54 -22.79 0.71 -2.99
N ALA A 55 -23.37 0.15 -4.05
CA ALA A 55 -24.69 -0.50 -3.98
C ALA A 55 -24.67 -1.79 -3.15
N LYS A 56 -23.58 -2.57 -3.22
CA LYS A 56 -23.43 -3.84 -2.46
C LYS A 56 -23.15 -3.62 -0.98
N ILE A 57 -22.27 -2.69 -0.65
CA ILE A 57 -21.76 -2.48 0.72
C ILE A 57 -22.56 -1.41 1.45
N GLY A 58 -23.07 -0.41 0.74
CA GLY A 58 -23.57 0.84 1.27
C GLY A 58 -22.44 1.87 1.43
N GLU A 59 -22.66 3.07 0.91
CA GLU A 59 -21.67 4.14 0.89
C GLU A 59 -21.18 4.51 2.32
N ALA A 60 -22.13 4.72 3.24
CA ALA A 60 -21.82 5.03 4.64
C ALA A 60 -21.03 3.90 5.32
N ARG A 61 -21.41 2.64 5.07
CA ARG A 61 -20.73 1.49 5.64
C ARG A 61 -19.32 1.30 5.06
N PHE A 62 -19.15 1.54 3.77
CA PHE A 62 -17.82 1.55 3.15
C PHE A 62 -16.91 2.61 3.79
N HIS A 63 -17.44 3.82 3.95
CA HIS A 63 -16.70 4.92 4.59
C HIS A 63 -16.32 4.59 6.04
N GLU A 64 -17.27 4.08 6.83
CA GLU A 64 -17.03 3.64 8.21
C GLU A 64 -15.90 2.60 8.32
N ILE A 65 -15.86 1.62 7.42
CA ILE A 65 -14.83 0.58 7.43
C ILE A 65 -13.48 1.12 6.99
N THR A 66 -13.46 1.88 5.89
CA THR A 66 -12.21 2.20 5.18
C THR A 66 -11.71 3.62 5.41
N GLY A 67 -12.56 4.51 5.94
CA GLY A 67 -12.30 5.95 5.99
C GLY A 67 -12.24 6.61 4.60
N LYS A 68 -12.62 5.91 3.53
CA LYS A 68 -12.54 6.43 2.15
C LYS A 68 -13.91 6.85 1.64
N PRO A 69 -13.99 7.94 0.87
CA PRO A 69 -15.21 8.31 0.18
C PRO A 69 -15.52 7.32 -0.96
N LYS A 70 -16.74 7.37 -1.48
CA LYS A 70 -17.11 6.73 -2.74
C LYS A 70 -16.39 7.43 -3.89
N ASP A 71 -15.25 6.89 -4.27
CA ASP A 71 -14.38 7.48 -5.30
C ASP A 71 -13.63 6.37 -6.05
N VAL A 72 -13.12 6.70 -7.23
CA VAL A 72 -12.33 5.78 -8.07
C VAL A 72 -10.87 5.69 -7.64
N THR A 73 -10.39 6.65 -6.86
CA THR A 73 -8.99 6.71 -6.41
C THR A 73 -8.57 5.53 -5.53
N PRO A 74 -9.37 5.05 -4.54
CA PRO A 74 -9.06 3.82 -3.82
C PRO A 74 -9.01 2.60 -4.76
N GLY A 75 -8.10 1.65 -4.47
CA GLY A 75 -7.81 0.52 -5.37
C GLY A 75 -8.92 -0.53 -5.53
N HIS A 76 -9.88 -0.59 -4.61
CA HIS A 76 -10.92 -1.63 -4.52
C HIS A 76 -11.72 -1.82 -5.81
N SER A 77 -12.14 -0.75 -6.45
CA SER A 77 -12.92 -0.79 -7.69
C SER A 77 -12.10 -1.28 -8.89
N ARG A 78 -10.80 -0.95 -8.95
CA ARG A 78 -9.90 -1.46 -9.99
C ARG A 78 -9.68 -2.97 -9.88
N ILE A 79 -9.66 -3.51 -8.67
CA ILE A 79 -9.60 -4.96 -8.44
C ILE A 79 -10.86 -5.64 -8.98
N LEU A 80 -12.05 -5.09 -8.68
CA LEU A 80 -13.31 -5.62 -9.22
C LEU A 80 -13.37 -5.51 -10.75
N TRP A 81 -12.90 -4.38 -11.31
CA TRP A 81 -12.82 -4.20 -12.76
C TRP A 81 -11.96 -5.29 -13.42
N LEU A 82 -10.78 -5.56 -12.87
CA LEU A 82 -9.90 -6.63 -13.38
C LEU A 82 -10.55 -8.00 -13.28
N LYS A 83 -11.21 -8.29 -12.15
CA LYS A 83 -11.91 -9.56 -11.98
C LYS A 83 -13.00 -9.76 -13.04
N LYS A 84 -13.70 -8.72 -13.45
CA LYS A 84 -14.74 -8.77 -14.49
C LYS A 84 -14.20 -8.82 -15.90
N ASN A 85 -13.14 -8.06 -16.18
CA ASN A 85 -12.65 -7.85 -17.54
C ASN A 85 -11.40 -8.70 -17.89
N ARG A 86 -10.74 -9.27 -16.88
CA ARG A 86 -9.56 -10.14 -17.02
C ARG A 86 -9.60 -11.30 -16.03
N PRO A 87 -10.68 -12.11 -16.02
CA PRO A 87 -10.87 -13.16 -15.02
C PRO A 87 -9.75 -14.20 -15.03
N GLU A 88 -9.23 -14.56 -16.20
CA GLU A 88 -8.10 -15.49 -16.35
C GLU A 88 -6.82 -14.96 -15.69
N MET A 89 -6.59 -13.64 -15.79
CA MET A 89 -5.44 -12.99 -15.14
C MET A 89 -5.60 -13.01 -13.61
N MET A 90 -6.79 -12.68 -13.11
CA MET A 90 -7.07 -12.71 -11.67
C MET A 90 -6.96 -14.12 -11.06
N GLN A 91 -7.28 -15.17 -11.83
CA GLN A 91 -7.08 -16.56 -11.42
C GLN A 91 -5.59 -16.94 -11.36
N ASN A 92 -4.78 -16.38 -12.27
CA ASN A 92 -3.36 -16.67 -12.40
C ASN A 92 -2.47 -15.69 -11.59
N ALA A 93 -3.03 -14.61 -11.05
CA ALA A 93 -2.33 -13.63 -10.21
C ALA A 93 -2.74 -13.81 -8.73
N PRO A 94 -2.13 -14.75 -8.01
CA PRO A 94 -2.51 -15.06 -6.63
C PRO A 94 -2.16 -13.96 -5.63
N LYS A 95 -1.39 -12.94 -6.03
CA LYS A 95 -0.97 -11.84 -5.17
C LYS A 95 -1.34 -10.48 -5.75
N ILE A 96 -1.97 -9.67 -4.91
CA ILE A 96 -2.32 -8.26 -5.15
C ILE A 96 -1.54 -7.44 -4.14
N LEU A 97 -0.53 -6.70 -4.61
CA LEU A 97 0.39 -6.01 -3.73
C LEU A 97 0.42 -4.51 -4.06
N ASP A 98 0.40 -3.69 -3.03
CA ASP A 98 0.78 -2.29 -3.15
C ASP A 98 2.28 -2.13 -3.38
N VAL A 99 2.74 -0.92 -3.65
CA VAL A 99 4.16 -0.64 -3.94
C VAL A 99 5.06 -1.01 -2.76
N ASN A 100 4.62 -0.75 -1.52
CA ASN A 100 5.40 -1.11 -0.32
C ASN A 100 5.56 -2.61 -0.22
N ALA A 101 4.46 -3.35 -0.30
CA ALA A 101 4.44 -4.81 -0.22
C ALA A 101 5.29 -5.47 -1.32
N TYR A 102 5.21 -4.97 -2.54
CA TYR A 102 6.02 -5.50 -3.65
C TYR A 102 7.51 -5.30 -3.42
N LEU A 103 7.91 -4.09 -3.06
CA LEU A 103 9.33 -3.79 -2.83
C LEU A 103 9.88 -4.51 -1.61
N THR A 104 9.12 -4.62 -0.51
CA THR A 104 9.53 -5.43 0.65
C THR A 104 9.65 -6.90 0.29
N ALA A 105 8.71 -7.47 -0.46
CA ALA A 105 8.79 -8.84 -0.93
C ALA A 105 10.05 -9.08 -1.81
N ARG A 106 10.39 -8.14 -2.68
CA ARG A 106 11.62 -8.23 -3.51
C ARG A 106 12.90 -8.10 -2.70
N LEU A 107 12.87 -7.35 -1.60
CA LEU A 107 14.03 -7.14 -0.74
C LEU A 107 14.24 -8.26 0.29
N THR A 108 13.15 -8.79 0.85
CA THR A 108 13.20 -9.72 2.00
C THR A 108 12.66 -11.12 1.72
N GLY A 109 11.88 -11.29 0.66
CA GLY A 109 11.09 -12.51 0.43
C GLY A 109 9.73 -12.51 1.14
N GLU A 110 9.46 -11.56 2.03
CA GLU A 110 8.25 -11.46 2.83
C GLU A 110 7.29 -10.42 2.26
N ALA A 111 6.08 -10.85 1.87
CA ALA A 111 5.03 -9.94 1.42
C ALA A 111 4.33 -9.30 2.64
N ALA A 112 4.86 -8.18 3.09
CA ALA A 112 4.29 -7.37 4.17
C ALA A 112 4.12 -5.92 3.72
N THR A 113 3.10 -5.25 4.23
CA THR A 113 2.84 -3.83 3.99
C THR A 113 2.50 -3.10 5.28
N SER A 114 2.84 -1.82 5.36
CA SER A 114 2.43 -1.03 6.52
C SER A 114 0.95 -0.67 6.45
N TRP A 115 0.31 -0.46 7.60
CA TRP A 115 -1.05 0.07 7.66
C TRP A 115 -1.21 1.37 6.87
N ALA A 116 -0.17 2.21 6.87
CA ALA A 116 -0.16 3.48 6.14
C ALA A 116 -0.12 3.31 4.61
N SER A 117 0.34 2.16 4.10
CA SER A 117 0.30 1.81 2.67
C SER A 117 -0.93 0.97 2.32
N ALA A 118 -1.45 0.16 3.27
CA ALA A 118 -2.66 -0.62 3.11
C ALA A 118 -3.93 0.24 3.14
N ASP A 119 -3.98 1.21 4.05
CA ASP A 119 -5.12 2.11 4.31
C ASP A 119 -5.76 2.68 3.02
N PRO A 120 -5.01 3.28 2.07
CA PRO A 120 -5.63 3.93 0.92
C PRO A 120 -6.16 2.97 -0.15
N SER A 121 -5.95 1.68 0.00
CA SER A 121 -6.39 0.67 -0.97
C SER A 121 -7.92 0.56 -1.12
N GLY A 122 -8.68 1.01 -0.09
CA GLY A 122 -10.13 0.85 -0.02
C GLY A 122 -10.59 -0.58 0.30
N VAL A 123 -9.66 -1.48 0.68
CA VAL A 123 -9.97 -2.84 1.16
C VAL A 123 -9.48 -3.09 2.58
N PHE A 124 -8.94 -2.07 3.24
CA PHE A 124 -8.40 -2.14 4.59
C PHE A 124 -9.39 -1.58 5.61
N ASP A 125 -9.62 -2.31 6.70
CA ASP A 125 -10.41 -1.87 7.85
C ASP A 125 -9.51 -1.03 8.77
N ILE A 126 -9.76 0.28 8.82
CA ILE A 126 -8.88 1.22 9.52
C ILE A 126 -8.99 1.13 11.04
N GLU A 127 -10.06 0.55 11.57
CA GLU A 127 -10.24 0.33 13.00
C GLU A 127 -9.56 -0.97 13.42
N LYS A 128 -9.85 -2.08 12.72
CA LYS A 128 -9.33 -3.41 13.04
C LYS A 128 -7.88 -3.62 12.60
N LYS A 129 -7.32 -2.71 11.78
CA LYS A 129 -5.95 -2.81 11.22
C LYS A 129 -5.69 -4.09 10.44
N GLN A 130 -6.67 -4.52 9.66
CA GLN A 130 -6.63 -5.74 8.84
C GLN A 130 -7.41 -5.55 7.54
N TRP A 131 -7.27 -6.49 6.61
CA TRP A 131 -8.09 -6.51 5.40
C TRP A 131 -9.56 -6.73 5.75
N SER A 132 -10.45 -5.93 5.16
CA SER A 132 -11.89 -5.97 5.44
C SER A 132 -12.57 -7.16 4.74
N SER A 133 -13.05 -8.14 5.50
CA SER A 133 -13.84 -9.24 4.95
C SER A 133 -15.06 -8.73 4.18
N THR A 134 -15.76 -7.72 4.70
CA THR A 134 -16.94 -7.12 4.05
C THR A 134 -16.63 -6.60 2.64
N VAL A 135 -15.53 -5.87 2.48
CA VAL A 135 -15.15 -5.31 1.17
C VAL A 135 -14.62 -6.42 0.24
N LEU A 136 -13.79 -7.31 0.78
CA LEU A 136 -13.23 -8.43 0.01
C LEU A 136 -14.33 -9.39 -0.50
N GLU A 137 -15.32 -9.70 0.32
CA GLU A 137 -16.51 -10.49 -0.06
C GLU A 137 -17.33 -9.81 -1.16
N ALA A 138 -17.54 -8.48 -1.07
CA ALA A 138 -18.25 -7.73 -2.10
C ALA A 138 -17.52 -7.76 -3.46
N ILE A 139 -16.18 -7.77 -3.45
CA ILE A 139 -15.35 -7.96 -4.65
C ILE A 139 -15.31 -9.46 -5.04
N GLY A 140 -15.43 -10.37 -4.08
CA GLY A 140 -15.37 -11.83 -4.24
C GLY A 140 -13.93 -12.33 -4.40
N ILE A 141 -13.01 -11.87 -3.52
CA ILE A 141 -11.62 -12.29 -3.40
C ILE A 141 -11.28 -12.55 -1.93
N GLY A 142 -10.16 -13.23 -1.67
CA GLY A 142 -9.71 -13.55 -0.33
C GLY A 142 -8.56 -12.65 0.15
N SER A 143 -8.40 -12.55 1.47
CA SER A 143 -7.31 -11.79 2.09
C SER A 143 -5.93 -12.41 1.87
N GLU A 144 -5.85 -13.69 1.56
CA GLU A 144 -4.62 -14.44 1.25
C GLU A 144 -3.93 -13.95 -0.03
N GLN A 145 -4.66 -13.20 -0.87
CA GLN A 145 -4.10 -12.57 -2.06
C GLN A 145 -3.29 -11.31 -1.73
N PHE A 146 -3.47 -10.74 -0.54
CA PHE A 146 -2.79 -9.52 -0.12
C PHE A 146 -1.56 -9.81 0.76
N ALA A 147 -0.74 -8.78 0.94
CA ALA A 147 0.37 -8.80 1.88
C ALA A 147 -0.12 -8.79 3.33
N THR A 148 0.69 -9.27 4.26
CA THR A 148 0.41 -9.16 5.69
C THR A 148 0.49 -7.69 6.13
N PRO A 149 -0.58 -7.10 6.67
CA PRO A 149 -0.56 -5.72 7.15
C PRO A 149 0.09 -5.65 8.54
N VAL A 150 1.07 -4.76 8.68
CA VAL A 150 1.80 -4.56 9.94
C VAL A 150 1.86 -3.08 10.31
N ALA A 151 2.15 -2.78 11.57
CA ALA A 151 2.32 -1.39 12.00
C ALA A 151 3.51 -0.73 11.28
N PRO A 152 3.45 0.56 10.92
CA PRO A 152 4.61 1.29 10.44
C PRO A 152 5.79 1.19 11.43
N GLY A 153 7.00 1.01 10.91
CA GLY A 153 8.21 0.80 11.73
C GLY A 153 8.43 -0.64 12.19
N THR A 154 7.53 -1.58 11.90
CA THR A 154 7.75 -3.02 12.19
C THR A 154 8.90 -3.56 11.34
N LEU A 155 9.83 -4.29 11.96
CA LEU A 155 10.86 -5.03 11.22
C LEU A 155 10.18 -6.16 10.43
N ILE A 156 10.35 -6.14 9.09
CA ILE A 156 9.81 -7.16 8.20
C ILE A 156 10.82 -8.30 8.02
N GLY A 157 12.08 -7.96 7.84
CA GLY A 157 13.14 -8.95 7.62
C GLY A 157 14.47 -8.30 7.28
N GLU A 158 15.42 -9.11 6.84
CA GLU A 158 16.71 -8.66 6.34
C GLU A 158 16.77 -8.80 4.81
N ILE A 159 17.62 -7.99 4.21
CA ILE A 159 17.82 -8.02 2.76
C ILE A 159 18.33 -9.38 2.27
N LEU A 160 17.70 -9.90 1.24
CA LEU A 160 18.10 -11.15 0.59
C LEU A 160 19.47 -11.01 -0.12
N PRO A 161 20.28 -12.08 -0.17
CA PRO A 161 21.59 -12.06 -0.86
C PRO A 161 21.51 -11.56 -2.30
N GLN A 162 20.46 -11.94 -3.04
CA GLN A 162 20.25 -11.50 -4.42
C GLN A 162 19.93 -10.00 -4.54
N ALA A 163 19.24 -9.43 -3.56
CA ALA A 163 18.92 -8.00 -3.53
C ALA A 163 20.15 -7.15 -3.16
N VAL A 164 21.10 -7.65 -2.39
CA VAL A 164 22.39 -7.00 -2.09
C VAL A 164 23.10 -6.57 -3.38
N GLY A 165 23.27 -7.52 -4.34
CA GLY A 165 23.94 -7.24 -5.60
C GLY A 165 23.19 -6.23 -6.50
N GLN A 166 21.88 -6.14 -6.38
CA GLN A 166 21.04 -5.24 -7.16
C GLN A 166 20.96 -3.83 -6.56
N THR A 167 21.00 -3.72 -5.25
CA THR A 167 20.79 -2.47 -4.52
C THR A 167 22.07 -1.78 -4.06
N GLY A 168 23.13 -2.53 -3.80
CA GLY A 168 24.35 -2.05 -3.16
C GLY A 168 24.25 -1.93 -1.63
N LEU A 169 23.12 -2.32 -1.04
CA LEU A 169 22.94 -2.34 0.41
C LEU A 169 23.80 -3.45 1.04
N PRO A 170 24.34 -3.26 2.25
CA PRO A 170 25.08 -4.30 2.96
C PRO A 170 24.23 -5.53 3.28
N ARG A 171 24.86 -6.69 3.41
CA ARG A 171 24.23 -7.88 4.00
C ARG A 171 23.77 -7.58 5.43
N GLY A 172 22.60 -8.11 5.81
CA GLY A 172 22.02 -7.87 7.12
C GLY A 172 21.30 -6.52 7.25
N THR A 173 21.20 -5.72 6.16
CA THR A 173 20.36 -4.51 6.18
C THR A 173 18.93 -4.87 6.52
N ARG A 174 18.42 -4.32 7.61
CA ARG A 174 17.06 -4.52 8.09
C ARG A 174 16.07 -3.71 7.26
N ILE A 175 14.95 -4.33 6.90
CA ILE A 175 13.88 -3.69 6.13
C ILE A 175 12.67 -3.53 7.05
N TYR A 176 12.25 -2.28 7.22
CA TYR A 176 11.12 -1.90 8.07
C TYR A 176 9.90 -1.51 7.24
N ALA A 177 8.71 -1.75 7.79
CA ALA A 177 7.46 -1.29 7.21
C ALA A 177 7.46 0.25 7.13
N GLY A 178 7.41 0.78 5.93
CA GLY A 178 7.43 2.22 5.66
C GLY A 178 6.04 2.84 5.69
N GLY A 179 5.76 3.72 4.75
CA GLY A 179 4.46 4.38 4.66
C GLY A 179 4.22 5.09 3.33
N GLY A 180 3.00 5.57 3.14
CA GLY A 180 2.68 6.40 2.01
C GLY A 180 3.45 7.73 2.04
N ASP A 181 3.71 8.27 0.85
CA ASP A 181 4.46 9.52 0.66
C ASP A 181 3.90 10.70 1.47
N GLY A 182 2.57 10.87 1.51
CA GLY A 182 1.92 11.91 2.29
C GLY A 182 2.14 11.75 3.80
N GLN A 183 2.04 10.53 4.35
CA GLN A 183 2.29 10.25 5.76
C GLN A 183 3.78 10.42 6.10
N CYS A 184 4.67 9.98 5.23
CA CYS A 184 6.11 10.18 5.40
C CYS A 184 6.50 11.66 5.35
N ALA A 185 5.86 12.45 4.47
CA ALA A 185 6.06 13.89 4.42
C ALA A 185 5.57 14.59 5.70
N ALA A 186 4.39 14.19 6.22
CA ALA A 186 3.87 14.70 7.49
C ALA A 186 4.82 14.38 8.67
N LEU A 187 5.39 13.17 8.68
CA LEU A 187 6.43 12.78 9.65
C LEU A 187 7.66 13.64 9.53
N GLY A 188 8.16 13.87 8.29
CA GLY A 188 9.36 14.66 8.01
C GLY A 188 9.26 16.12 8.44
N VAL A 189 8.08 16.72 8.37
CA VAL A 189 7.82 18.09 8.87
C VAL A 189 7.34 18.13 10.32
N ASN A 190 7.42 17.00 11.02
CA ASN A 190 6.99 16.85 12.42
C ASN A 190 5.53 17.28 12.65
N ALA A 191 4.63 16.99 11.71
CA ALA A 191 3.20 17.26 11.84
C ALA A 191 2.47 16.19 12.68
N LEU A 192 3.19 15.52 13.56
CA LEU A 192 2.66 14.53 14.49
C LEU A 192 2.30 15.22 15.82
N GLY A 193 1.07 14.99 16.27
CA GLY A 193 0.59 15.50 17.54
C GLY A 193 -0.54 16.53 17.41
N LYS A 194 -1.24 16.70 18.52
CA LYS A 194 -2.43 17.55 18.60
C LYS A 194 -2.13 19.00 18.19
N GLY A 195 -2.98 19.57 17.33
CA GLY A 195 -2.89 20.95 16.87
C GLY A 195 -1.86 21.19 15.77
N ARG A 196 -1.22 20.14 15.23
CA ARG A 196 -0.31 20.26 14.09
C ARG A 196 -1.03 19.85 12.80
N VAL A 197 -0.76 20.60 11.74
CA VAL A 197 -1.32 20.38 10.41
C VAL A 197 -0.17 20.33 9.41
N TYR A 198 -0.24 19.35 8.52
CA TYR A 198 0.60 19.24 7.35
C TYR A 198 -0.14 19.80 6.13
N LEU A 199 0.54 20.59 5.33
CA LEU A 199 0.02 21.15 4.09
C LEU A 199 1.02 20.92 2.97
N ASN A 200 0.63 20.18 1.95
CA ASN A 200 1.40 20.00 0.72
C ASN A 200 0.77 20.85 -0.39
N LEU A 201 1.55 21.79 -0.92
CA LEU A 201 1.15 22.69 -2.00
C LEU A 201 1.86 22.25 -3.29
N GLY A 202 1.14 21.57 -4.16
CA GLY A 202 1.59 21.15 -5.47
C GLY A 202 0.45 21.31 -6.49
N THR A 203 0.44 20.50 -7.54
CA THR A 203 -0.68 20.43 -8.50
C THR A 203 -1.99 20.08 -7.78
N ALA A 204 -1.91 19.24 -6.76
CA ALA A 204 -2.98 19.02 -5.80
C ALA A 204 -2.59 19.64 -4.44
N ILE A 205 -3.57 20.16 -3.72
CA ILE A 205 -3.42 20.62 -2.35
C ILE A 205 -3.88 19.49 -1.43
N VAL A 206 -2.97 19.00 -0.59
CA VAL A 206 -3.25 17.94 0.37
C VAL A 206 -2.99 18.45 1.78
N THR A 207 -3.99 18.31 2.64
CA THR A 207 -3.87 18.61 4.05
C THR A 207 -3.96 17.34 4.87
N GLY A 208 -3.24 17.29 5.98
CA GLY A 208 -3.33 16.21 6.94
C GLY A 208 -3.16 16.73 8.36
N SER A 209 -3.85 16.10 9.29
CA SER A 209 -3.69 16.36 10.71
C SER A 209 -3.60 15.05 11.48
N TRP A 210 -3.07 15.12 12.69
CA TRP A 210 -2.97 13.97 13.57
C TRP A 210 -4.24 13.80 14.40
N SER A 211 -4.67 12.55 14.57
CA SER A 211 -5.76 12.18 15.45
C SER A 211 -5.43 10.87 16.18
N GLU A 212 -5.84 10.74 17.43
CA GLU A 212 -5.68 9.51 18.23
C GLU A 212 -6.57 8.37 17.74
N THR A 213 -7.73 8.72 17.17
CA THR A 213 -8.69 7.77 16.61
C THR A 213 -9.04 8.17 15.19
N PRO A 214 -9.46 7.21 14.33
CA PRO A 214 -10.00 7.55 13.02
C PRO A 214 -11.12 8.59 13.14
N GLN A 215 -11.06 9.61 12.31
CA GLN A 215 -12.13 10.61 12.20
C GLN A 215 -12.89 10.29 10.91
N ILE A 216 -14.14 9.86 11.08
CA ILE A 216 -15.03 9.38 10.02
C ILE A 216 -16.25 10.31 9.91
#